data_d7e82403ce6b6003e92bbff91736872c
#
_entry.id   d7e82403ce6b6003e92bbff91736872c
#
_cell.length_a   1.000
_cell.length_b   1.000
_cell.length_c   1.000
_cell.angle_alpha   90.00
_cell.angle_beta   90.00
_cell.angle_gamma   90.00
#
_symmetry.space_group_name_H-M   'P 1'
#
loop_
_entity.id
_entity.type
_entity.pdbx_description
1 polymer ?
#
loop_
_entity_poly.entity_id
_entity_poly.type
_entity_poly.pdbx_seq_one_letter_code
_entity_poly.pdbx_strand_id
1 'polypeptide(L)'
;ARKDKIHSWFMDMNLLLGYWGATTRTYHHTAPTNSLFALHEALLLIREEGLENSWARHQRHHVALKAGLEAMGMKFLVAEKN
;
A
#
# COMPACT_ATOMS: atom_id res chain seq x y z
N ALA A 1 -16.16 1.86 -14.52
CA ALA A 1 -15.38 0.65 -14.76
C ALA A 1 -14.50 0.84 -15.99
N ARG A 2 -13.26 0.38 -15.95
CA ARG A 2 -12.30 0.45 -17.06
C ARG A 2 -12.84 -0.34 -18.27
N LYS A 3 -12.83 0.28 -19.44
CA LYS A 3 -13.30 -0.34 -20.70
C LYS A 3 -12.15 -0.93 -21.52
N ASP A 4 -10.93 -0.48 -21.27
CA ASP A 4 -9.76 -0.90 -22.03
C ASP A 4 -9.27 -2.29 -21.61
N LYS A 5 -8.73 -3.05 -22.58
CA LYS A 5 -8.13 -4.37 -22.34
C LYS A 5 -6.97 -4.23 -21.34
N ILE A 6 -6.94 -5.13 -20.36
CA ILE A 6 -5.83 -5.26 -19.42
C ILE A 6 -4.69 -6.00 -20.12
N HIS A 7 -3.52 -5.36 -20.21
CA HIS A 7 -2.36 -5.91 -20.90
C HIS A 7 -1.54 -6.88 -20.03
N SER A 8 -1.67 -6.79 -18.71
CA SER A 8 -0.97 -7.67 -17.78
C SER A 8 -1.90 -8.77 -17.29
N TRP A 9 -1.62 -10.02 -17.68
CA TRP A 9 -2.35 -11.18 -17.16
C TRP A 9 -2.29 -11.25 -15.63
N PHE A 10 -1.13 -11.00 -15.05
CA PHE A 10 -0.92 -11.08 -13.58
C PHE A 10 -1.74 -10.04 -12.80
N MET A 11 -1.92 -8.84 -13.38
CA MET A 11 -2.66 -7.74 -12.74
C MET A 11 -4.13 -7.66 -13.16
N ASP A 12 -4.65 -8.68 -13.81
CA ASP A 12 -6.06 -8.71 -14.21
C ASP A 12 -6.94 -9.16 -13.04
N MET A 13 -7.57 -8.18 -12.38
CA MET A 13 -8.47 -8.43 -11.26
C MET A 13 -9.69 -9.28 -11.63
N ASN A 14 -10.13 -9.26 -12.89
CA ASN A 14 -11.24 -10.11 -13.32
C ASN A 14 -10.87 -11.59 -13.26
N LEU A 15 -9.63 -11.92 -13.62
CA LEU A 15 -9.12 -13.30 -13.49
C LEU A 15 -8.96 -13.70 -12.01
N LEU A 16 -8.53 -12.77 -11.14
CA LEU A 16 -8.42 -12.99 -9.69
C LEU A 16 -9.78 -13.23 -9.04
N LEU A 17 -10.84 -12.58 -9.51
CA LEU A 17 -12.20 -12.79 -9.00
C LEU A 17 -12.71 -14.23 -9.20
N GLY A 18 -12.10 -15.00 -10.11
CA GLY A 18 -12.38 -16.43 -10.27
C GLY A 18 -12.09 -17.28 -9.02
N TYR A 19 -11.30 -16.78 -8.06
CA TYR A 19 -11.11 -17.45 -6.77
C TYR A 19 -12.30 -17.30 -5.81
N TRP A 20 -13.09 -16.23 -5.94
CA TRP A 20 -14.12 -15.88 -4.96
C TRP A 20 -15.55 -15.91 -5.50
N GLY A 21 -15.74 -15.67 -6.78
CA GLY A 21 -17.04 -15.39 -7.36
C GLY A 21 -17.74 -16.57 -8.05
N ALA A 22 -17.07 -17.67 -8.28
CA ALA A 22 -17.61 -18.81 -9.05
C ALA A 22 -17.84 -20.04 -8.17
N THR A 23 -18.84 -20.86 -8.55
CA THR A 23 -19.07 -22.18 -7.95
C THR A 23 -17.90 -23.14 -8.17
N THR A 24 -17.17 -22.95 -9.28
CA THR A 24 -15.92 -23.65 -9.58
C THR A 24 -14.78 -22.67 -9.53
N ARG A 25 -13.85 -22.87 -8.59
CA ARG A 25 -12.67 -22.03 -8.45
C ARG A 25 -11.72 -22.22 -9.63
N THR A 26 -11.27 -21.12 -10.21
CA THR A 26 -10.27 -21.11 -11.28
C THR A 26 -8.94 -20.67 -10.72
N TYR A 27 -7.90 -21.50 -10.87
CA TYR A 27 -6.54 -21.13 -10.50
C TYR A 27 -5.98 -20.11 -11.48
N HIS A 28 -5.42 -19.03 -10.96
CA HIS A 28 -4.75 -18.00 -11.74
C HIS A 28 -3.23 -18.00 -11.49
N HIS A 29 -2.81 -17.81 -10.24
CA HIS A 29 -1.39 -17.87 -9.84
C HIS A 29 -1.29 -18.25 -8.37
N THR A 30 -0.10 -18.68 -7.94
CA THR A 30 0.18 -18.92 -6.53
C THR A 30 0.17 -17.62 -5.76
N ALA A 31 -0.68 -17.52 -4.74
CA ALA A 31 -0.75 -16.34 -3.89
C ALA A 31 0.58 -16.14 -3.13
N PRO A 32 1.06 -14.89 -2.99
CA PRO A 32 2.26 -14.57 -2.22
C PRO A 32 1.96 -14.65 -0.71
N THR A 33 1.82 -15.86 -0.19
CA THR A 33 1.32 -16.12 1.18
C THR A 33 2.11 -15.39 2.25
N ASN A 34 3.45 -15.38 2.16
CA ASN A 34 4.29 -14.67 3.13
C ASN A 34 4.01 -13.16 3.15
N SER A 35 3.81 -12.56 1.97
CA SER A 35 3.45 -11.14 1.87
C SER A 35 2.05 -10.86 2.41
N LEU A 36 1.11 -11.79 2.25
CA LEU A 36 -0.23 -11.67 2.81
C LEU A 36 -0.23 -11.76 4.34
N PHE A 37 0.57 -12.66 4.93
CA PHE A 37 0.77 -12.70 6.38
C PHE A 37 1.42 -11.43 6.90
N ALA A 38 2.45 -10.91 6.22
CA ALA A 38 3.08 -9.65 6.59
C ALA A 38 2.12 -8.47 6.51
N LEU A 39 1.29 -8.41 5.47
CA LEU A 39 0.25 -7.39 5.33
C LEU A 39 -0.80 -7.50 6.44
N HIS A 40 -1.24 -8.72 6.76
CA HIS A 40 -2.19 -8.95 7.85
C HIS A 40 -1.65 -8.40 9.17
N GLU A 41 -0.40 -8.75 9.53
CA GLU A 41 0.25 -8.26 10.74
C GLU A 41 0.40 -6.73 10.75
N ALA A 42 0.83 -6.14 9.63
CA ALA A 42 0.94 -4.69 9.51
C ALA A 42 -0.42 -3.98 9.73
N LEU A 43 -1.51 -4.56 9.23
CA LEU A 43 -2.86 -4.01 9.45
C LEU A 43 -3.32 -4.16 10.90
N LEU A 44 -2.94 -5.24 11.59
CA LEU A 44 -3.19 -5.39 13.02
C LEU A 44 -2.47 -4.32 13.84
N LEU A 45 -1.19 -4.07 13.56
CA LEU A 45 -0.41 -3.02 14.22
C LEU A 45 -1.02 -1.62 14.02
N ILE A 46 -1.45 -1.30 12.80
CA ILE A 46 -2.13 -0.03 12.51
C ILE A 46 -3.46 0.06 13.29
N ARG A 47 -4.20 -1.04 13.37
CA ARG A 47 -5.46 -1.09 14.13
C ARG A 47 -5.23 -0.88 15.63
N GLU A 48 -4.17 -1.45 16.20
CA GLU A 48 -3.80 -1.28 17.61
C GLU A 48 -3.33 0.14 17.91
N GLU A 49 -2.49 0.71 17.06
CA GLU A 49 -2.01 2.10 17.20
C GLU A 49 -3.16 3.11 17.01
N GLY A 50 -4.09 2.82 16.11
CA GLY A 50 -5.11 3.75 15.62
C GLY A 50 -4.60 4.66 14.52
N LEU A 51 -5.43 4.91 13.50
CA LEU A 51 -5.04 5.70 12.32
C LEU A 51 -4.60 7.12 12.68
N GLU A 52 -5.30 7.79 13.57
CA GLU A 52 -4.98 9.17 13.97
C GLU A 52 -3.62 9.24 14.66
N ASN A 53 -3.32 8.30 15.54
CA ASN A 53 -2.02 8.20 16.21
C ASN A 53 -0.89 7.90 15.20
N SER A 54 -1.16 7.01 14.26
CA SER A 54 -0.23 6.67 13.19
C SER A 54 0.08 7.90 12.33
N TRP A 55 -0.94 8.67 11.92
CA TRP A 55 -0.76 9.92 11.16
C TRP A 55 0.04 10.95 11.94
N ALA A 56 -0.27 11.16 13.21
CA ALA A 56 0.45 12.09 14.07
C ALA A 56 1.93 11.68 14.25
N ARG A 57 2.20 10.38 14.39
CA ARG A 57 3.57 9.86 14.47
C ARG A 57 4.33 10.08 13.16
N HIS A 58 3.71 9.78 12.02
CA HIS A 58 4.33 10.02 10.70
C HIS A 58 4.61 11.50 10.47
N GLN A 59 3.67 12.38 10.84
CA GLN A 59 3.87 13.83 10.73
C GLN A 59 5.06 14.31 11.56
N ARG A 60 5.19 13.87 12.82
CA ARG A 60 6.34 14.21 13.66
C ARG A 60 7.66 13.75 13.03
N HIS A 61 7.70 12.52 12.53
CA HIS A 61 8.89 11.98 11.88
C HIS A 61 9.22 12.75 10.59
N HIS A 62 8.22 13.10 9.80
CA HIS A 62 8.41 13.90 8.59
C HIS A 62 9.01 15.27 8.90
N VAL A 63 8.47 15.99 9.88
CA VAL A 63 8.99 17.31 10.30
C VAL A 63 10.44 17.21 10.78
N ALA A 64 10.76 16.22 11.60
CA ALA A 64 12.12 16.01 12.09
C ALA A 64 13.10 15.65 10.95
N LEU A 65 12.70 14.74 10.05
CA LEU A 65 13.51 14.37 8.88
C LEU A 65 13.75 15.58 7.98
N LYS A 66 12.70 16.34 7.67
CA LYS A 66 12.79 17.54 6.86
C LYS A 66 13.79 18.53 7.44
N ALA A 67 13.65 18.88 8.72
CA ALA A 67 14.55 19.79 9.39
C ALA A 67 16.03 19.31 9.34
N GLY A 68 16.26 18.02 9.54
CA GLY A 68 17.60 17.44 9.44
C GLY A 68 18.20 17.52 8.03
N LEU A 69 17.41 17.21 7.01
CA LEU A 69 17.85 17.27 5.60
C LEU A 69 18.14 18.71 5.16
N GLU A 70 17.28 19.67 5.54
CA GLU A 70 17.48 21.09 5.23
C GLU A 70 18.72 21.66 5.93
N ALA A 71 18.99 21.25 7.18
CA ALA A 71 20.22 21.63 7.90
C ALA A 71 21.49 21.10 7.21
N MET A 72 21.39 19.99 6.48
CA MET A 72 22.49 19.46 5.65
C MET A 72 22.57 20.13 4.26
N GLY A 73 21.76 21.14 3.98
CA GLY A 73 21.74 21.87 2.70
C GLY A 73 20.92 21.21 1.58
N MET A 74 20.15 20.17 1.88
CA MET A 74 19.26 19.55 0.92
C MET A 74 17.99 20.38 0.73
N LYS A 75 17.43 20.32 -0.49
CA LYS A 75 16.15 20.99 -0.82
C LYS A 75 15.14 19.97 -1.29
N PHE A 76 13.92 20.08 -0.80
CA PHE A 76 12.83 19.24 -1.29
C PHE A 76 12.40 19.65 -2.70
N LEU A 77 12.20 18.68 -3.56
CA LEU A 77 11.70 18.89 -4.92
C LEU A 77 10.23 19.30 -4.93
N VAL A 78 9.44 18.74 -4.01
CA VAL A 78 8.00 18.97 -3.90
C VAL A 78 7.74 20.14 -2.97
N ALA A 79 6.90 21.09 -3.39
CA ALA A 79 6.50 22.23 -2.58
C ALA A 79 5.57 21.81 -1.41
N GLU A 80 5.64 22.55 -0.30
CA GLU A 80 4.88 22.23 0.95
C GLU A 80 3.35 22.20 0.81
N LYS A 81 2.80 22.68 -0.28
CA LYS A 81 1.35 22.82 -0.46
C LYS A 81 0.69 21.65 -1.22
N ASN A 82 1.40 20.58 -1.47
CA ASN A 82 0.85 19.40 -2.17
C ASN A 82 0.78 18.20 -1.25
#